data_61a3f09df5763a8847ca37bc3fd20bf6
#
_entry.id   61a3f09df5763a8847ca37bc3fd20bf6
#
_cell.length_a   1.000
_cell.length_b   1.000
_cell.length_c   1.000
_cell.angle_alpha   90.00
_cell.angle_beta   90.00
_cell.angle_gamma   90.00
#
_symmetry.space_group_name_H-M   'P 1'
#
loop_
_entity.id
_entity.type
_entity.pdbx_description
1 polymer ?
#
loop_
_entity_poly.entity_id
_entity_poly.type
_entity_poly.pdbx_seq_one_letter_code
_entity_poly.pdbx_strand_id
1 'polypeptide(L)'
;VAQVMRFGGGVVAVYNEDLILSALTEYGYSFQEAVQFANDGCWEVQIPGCTNFGYSPFDGLALLQKTTLKGYERTDFSSFEELYQEFAGDLHRQVLDIEQWHMEHTLTPDKKSFAQSDPCTVVSLFEQDCIVSGMSYAEGGARYRVQSPHIGGAADIVNSLYAIKKLVFDDKKVTLSKLFEALRNNWEGYEELRQYAITHYRYFGNDNSEADDIYKRLISDFSSACKQCDKISPFLFPPGISTFGRQIEWAKNRLATPCGNRKGEVLAGNASPTPGTDCTGVTSVIRSYCSAQLSEMVTGAALDVQLMPASVEGECGLEALCSLMKGFLELGGFFMQIDVADAGILRLAQLH
;
A
#
# COMPACT_ATOMS: atom_id res chain seq x y z
N VAL A 1 -0.56 1.15 26.01
CA VAL A 1 -0.72 1.54 24.61
C VAL A 1 -2.13 2.09 24.41
N ALA A 2 -3.21 1.30 24.49
CA ALA A 2 -4.60 1.73 24.26
C ALA A 2 -5.00 2.98 25.09
N GLN A 3 -4.58 3.06 26.36
CA GLN A 3 -4.84 4.21 27.22
C GLN A 3 -4.22 5.52 26.69
N VAL A 4 -3.11 5.46 25.98
CA VAL A 4 -2.50 6.63 25.34
C VAL A 4 -3.19 6.96 24.01
N MET A 5 -3.48 5.95 23.20
CA MET A 5 -4.14 6.10 21.90
C MET A 5 -5.49 6.81 21.98
N ARG A 6 -6.32 6.48 23.01
CA ARG A 6 -7.68 7.03 23.14
C ARG A 6 -7.73 8.57 23.32
N PHE A 7 -6.62 9.18 23.69
CA PHE A 7 -6.54 10.64 23.85
C PHE A 7 -6.10 11.38 22.59
N GLY A 8 -5.84 10.68 21.50
CA GLY A 8 -5.45 11.28 20.22
C GLY A 8 -4.12 12.06 20.25
N GLY A 9 -3.37 11.94 21.31
CA GLY A 9 -2.23 12.81 21.60
C GLY A 9 -0.88 12.32 21.10
N GLY A 10 -0.82 11.64 19.99
CA GLY A 10 0.49 11.24 19.50
C GLY A 10 0.46 10.03 18.57
N VAL A 11 1.55 9.82 17.92
CA VAL A 11 1.74 8.75 16.96
C VAL A 11 2.07 7.46 17.70
N VAL A 12 1.05 6.82 18.26
CA VAL A 12 1.21 5.47 18.83
C VAL A 12 0.68 4.48 17.81
N ALA A 13 1.58 3.63 17.31
CA ALA A 13 1.25 2.58 16.35
C ALA A 13 1.37 1.20 16.97
N VAL A 14 0.68 0.23 16.39
CA VAL A 14 0.74 -1.19 16.74
C VAL A 14 1.48 -1.91 15.65
N TYR A 15 2.60 -2.54 16.01
CA TYR A 15 3.34 -3.47 15.15
C TYR A 15 3.08 -4.90 15.60
N ASN A 16 2.91 -5.79 14.65
CA ASN A 16 2.84 -7.23 14.92
C ASN A 16 4.25 -7.82 14.83
N GLU A 17 4.93 -7.89 15.96
CA GLU A 17 6.31 -8.36 16.03
C GLU A 17 6.46 -9.78 15.48
N ASP A 18 5.57 -10.69 15.81
CA ASP A 18 5.62 -12.08 15.34
C ASP A 18 5.53 -12.17 13.80
N LEU A 19 4.64 -11.38 13.20
CA LEU A 19 4.49 -11.32 11.75
C LEU A 19 5.74 -10.72 11.10
N ILE A 20 6.29 -9.65 11.66
CA ILE A 20 7.48 -8.98 11.13
C ILE A 20 8.69 -9.91 11.18
N LEU A 21 8.90 -10.61 12.31
CA LEU A 21 9.99 -11.58 12.43
C LEU A 21 9.86 -12.71 11.40
N SER A 22 8.64 -13.22 11.20
CA SER A 22 8.36 -14.21 10.15
C SER A 22 8.68 -13.64 8.77
N ALA A 23 8.16 -12.45 8.45
CA ALA A 23 8.36 -11.80 7.16
C ALA A 23 9.85 -11.58 6.84
N LEU A 24 10.62 -11.03 7.78
CA LEU A 24 12.05 -10.80 7.61
C LEU A 24 12.83 -12.11 7.46
N THR A 25 12.51 -13.12 8.28
CA THR A 25 13.20 -14.41 8.24
C THR A 25 12.90 -15.18 6.96
N GLU A 26 11.65 -15.19 6.51
CA GLU A 26 11.21 -15.79 5.25
C GLU A 26 11.82 -15.08 4.02
N TYR A 27 12.05 -13.77 4.13
CA TYR A 27 12.69 -12.99 3.08
C TYR A 27 14.20 -13.29 2.96
N GLY A 28 14.83 -13.73 4.04
CA GLY A 28 16.25 -14.18 4.04
C GLY A 28 17.16 -13.49 5.04
N TYR A 29 16.64 -12.61 5.91
CA TYR A 29 17.42 -12.09 7.03
C TYR A 29 17.62 -13.18 8.09
N SER A 30 18.77 -13.14 8.79
CA SER A 30 18.98 -14.05 9.91
C SER A 30 18.04 -13.71 11.07
N PHE A 31 17.64 -14.71 11.85
CA PHE A 31 16.78 -14.46 13.01
C PHE A 31 17.40 -13.50 14.02
N GLN A 32 18.75 -13.60 14.23
CA GLN A 32 19.48 -12.70 15.13
C GLN A 32 19.43 -11.23 14.67
N GLU A 33 19.35 -10.99 13.38
CA GLU A 33 19.21 -9.63 12.82
C GLU A 33 17.73 -9.22 12.84
N ALA A 34 16.83 -10.11 12.45
CA ALA A 34 15.40 -9.83 12.40
C ALA A 34 14.85 -9.36 13.77
N VAL A 35 15.29 -9.95 14.89
CA VAL A 35 14.85 -9.53 16.25
C VAL A 35 15.31 -8.11 16.62
N GLN A 36 16.21 -7.52 15.85
CA GLN A 36 16.72 -6.16 16.06
C GLN A 36 16.02 -5.15 15.13
N PHE A 37 14.97 -5.55 14.42
CA PHE A 37 14.29 -4.66 13.50
C PHE A 37 13.89 -3.34 14.15
N ALA A 38 13.89 -2.30 13.36
CA ALA A 38 13.35 -1.01 13.72
C ALA A 38 12.57 -0.43 12.54
N ASN A 39 11.70 0.51 12.83
CA ASN A 39 11.05 1.29 11.79
C ASN A 39 11.96 2.42 11.29
N ASP A 40 11.87 2.73 10.00
CA ASP A 40 12.52 3.86 9.38
C ASP A 40 11.59 5.07 9.34
N GLY A 41 11.53 5.80 10.43
CA GLY A 41 10.75 7.04 10.54
C GLY A 41 9.24 6.87 10.63
N CYS A 42 8.61 6.05 9.81
CA CYS A 42 7.17 5.80 9.75
C CYS A 42 6.83 4.36 10.13
N TRP A 43 6.64 3.49 9.16
CA TRP A 43 6.24 2.08 9.36
C TRP A 43 7.15 1.10 8.63
N GLU A 44 8.07 1.56 7.82
CA GLU A 44 8.98 0.72 7.08
C GLU A 44 9.91 -0.03 8.05
N VAL A 45 10.01 -1.33 7.84
CA VAL A 45 10.81 -2.20 8.69
C VAL A 45 12.18 -2.45 8.05
N GLN A 46 13.23 -2.27 8.84
CA GLN A 46 14.61 -2.51 8.41
C GLN A 46 15.47 -3.05 9.55
N ILE A 47 16.68 -3.50 9.22
CA ILE A 47 17.71 -3.91 10.18
C ILE A 47 18.64 -2.71 10.43
N PRO A 48 18.57 -2.04 11.59
CA PRO A 48 19.35 -0.85 11.88
C PRO A 48 20.85 -1.16 11.93
N GLY A 49 21.67 -0.22 11.47
CA GLY A 49 23.12 -0.35 11.47
C GLY A 49 23.72 -1.25 10.39
N CYS A 50 22.87 -1.86 9.56
CA CYS A 50 23.27 -2.79 8.49
C CYS A 50 22.58 -2.49 7.15
N THR A 51 21.64 -1.54 7.09
CA THR A 51 20.78 -1.35 5.92
C THR A 51 20.97 0.03 5.29
N ASN A 52 21.37 0.04 4.00
CA ASN A 52 21.11 1.19 3.14
C ASN A 52 19.70 1.07 2.61
N PHE A 53 18.80 1.94 3.08
CA PHE A 53 17.38 1.88 2.78
C PHE A 53 16.96 2.99 1.83
N GLY A 54 16.32 2.59 0.73
CA GLY A 54 15.58 3.45 -0.17
C GLY A 54 14.20 2.86 -0.47
N TYR A 55 13.27 3.70 -0.89
CA TYR A 55 11.94 3.28 -1.30
C TYR A 55 11.54 3.94 -2.62
N SER A 56 10.78 3.20 -3.42
CA SER A 56 10.31 3.61 -4.74
C SER A 56 8.79 3.51 -4.82
N PRO A 57 8.06 4.48 -4.25
CA PRO A 57 6.61 4.46 -4.27
C PRO A 57 6.08 4.83 -5.66
N PHE A 58 5.06 4.10 -6.12
CA PHE A 58 4.40 4.36 -7.39
C PHE A 58 2.87 4.32 -7.26
N ASP A 59 2.19 5.06 -8.15
CA ASP A 59 0.73 5.09 -8.20
C ASP A 59 0.19 3.88 -8.97
N GLY A 60 -0.17 2.81 -8.24
CA GLY A 60 -0.70 1.59 -8.83
C GLY A 60 -2.07 1.77 -9.48
N LEU A 61 -2.90 2.72 -9.00
CA LEU A 61 -4.16 3.05 -9.66
C LEU A 61 -3.91 3.73 -11.01
N ALA A 62 -2.95 4.65 -11.10
CA ALA A 62 -2.60 5.27 -12.37
C ALA A 62 -2.01 4.24 -13.36
N LEU A 63 -1.27 3.24 -12.88
CA LEU A 63 -0.82 2.11 -13.69
C LEU A 63 -2.01 1.36 -14.31
N LEU A 64 -2.99 0.97 -13.51
CA LEU A 64 -4.22 0.35 -14.00
C LEU A 64 -4.94 1.25 -15.02
N GLN A 65 -5.20 2.50 -14.67
CA GLN A 65 -5.99 3.42 -15.50
C GLN A 65 -5.31 3.78 -16.82
N LYS A 66 -4.01 4.09 -16.78
CA LYS A 66 -3.30 4.68 -17.93
C LYS A 66 -2.56 3.64 -18.77
N THR A 67 -2.01 2.61 -18.16
CA THR A 67 -1.24 1.57 -18.87
C THR A 67 -2.15 0.43 -19.30
N THR A 68 -2.79 -0.25 -18.36
CA THR A 68 -3.63 -1.42 -18.67
C THR A 68 -4.88 -1.05 -19.44
N LEU A 69 -5.63 -0.05 -18.94
CA LEU A 69 -6.91 0.37 -19.54
C LEU A 69 -6.75 1.49 -20.58
N LYS A 70 -5.53 1.96 -20.84
CA LYS A 70 -5.19 3.02 -21.82
C LYS A 70 -6.10 4.24 -21.71
N GLY A 71 -6.27 4.75 -20.48
CA GLY A 71 -7.17 5.88 -20.23
C GLY A 71 -8.63 5.57 -20.48
N TYR A 72 -9.02 4.28 -20.33
CA TYR A 72 -10.35 3.76 -20.65
C TYR A 72 -10.68 3.69 -22.15
N GLU A 73 -9.69 3.62 -23.00
CA GLU A 73 -9.89 3.40 -24.43
C GLU A 73 -9.90 1.92 -24.80
N ARG A 74 -9.22 1.08 -24.02
CA ARG A 74 -9.12 -0.35 -24.29
C ARG A 74 -10.34 -1.10 -23.77
N THR A 75 -11.17 -1.60 -24.68
CA THR A 75 -12.47 -2.25 -24.38
C THR A 75 -12.56 -3.70 -24.90
N ASP A 76 -11.47 -4.27 -25.36
CA ASP A 76 -11.41 -5.57 -26.04
C ASP A 76 -11.18 -6.77 -25.10
N PHE A 77 -11.34 -6.59 -23.80
CA PHE A 77 -11.26 -7.69 -22.85
C PHE A 77 -12.50 -8.59 -22.91
N SER A 78 -12.28 -9.88 -23.14
CA SER A 78 -13.36 -10.88 -23.22
C SER A 78 -13.82 -11.38 -21.85
N SER A 79 -12.99 -11.24 -20.82
CA SER A 79 -13.27 -11.66 -19.44
C SER A 79 -12.57 -10.78 -18.42
N PHE A 80 -13.04 -10.84 -17.17
CA PHE A 80 -12.37 -10.20 -16.05
C PHE A 80 -10.96 -10.79 -15.85
N GLU A 81 -10.79 -12.07 -16.04
CA GLU A 81 -9.50 -12.73 -15.86
C GLU A 81 -8.46 -12.23 -16.88
N GLU A 82 -8.84 -12.06 -18.12
CA GLU A 82 -7.96 -11.46 -19.15
C GLU A 82 -7.53 -10.04 -18.77
N LEU A 83 -8.47 -9.19 -18.30
CA LEU A 83 -8.15 -7.84 -17.84
C LEU A 83 -7.19 -7.88 -16.63
N TYR A 84 -7.46 -8.74 -15.66
CA TYR A 84 -6.62 -8.87 -14.48
C TYR A 84 -5.20 -9.35 -14.81
N GLN A 85 -5.06 -10.34 -15.69
CA GLN A 85 -3.75 -10.86 -16.11
C GLN A 85 -2.92 -9.79 -16.86
N GLU A 86 -3.56 -8.98 -17.67
CA GLU A 86 -2.89 -7.86 -18.32
C GLU A 86 -2.38 -6.84 -17.28
N PHE A 87 -3.23 -6.50 -16.29
CA PHE A 87 -2.82 -5.63 -15.19
C PHE A 87 -1.65 -6.22 -14.38
N ALA A 88 -1.70 -7.50 -14.04
CA ALA A 88 -0.61 -8.18 -13.34
C ALA A 88 0.69 -8.16 -14.15
N GLY A 89 0.62 -8.30 -15.48
CA GLY A 89 1.75 -8.14 -16.38
C GLY A 89 2.32 -6.72 -16.38
N ASP A 90 1.47 -5.69 -16.36
CA ASP A 90 1.89 -4.29 -16.26
C ASP A 90 2.52 -4.00 -14.90
N LEU A 91 1.97 -4.56 -13.82
CA LEU A 91 2.52 -4.44 -12.47
C LEU A 91 3.93 -5.05 -12.40
N HIS A 92 4.11 -6.22 -13.00
CA HIS A 92 5.42 -6.85 -13.09
C HIS A 92 6.42 -5.98 -13.87
N ARG A 93 6.02 -5.41 -15.02
CA ARG A 93 6.87 -4.49 -15.79
C ARG A 93 7.23 -3.25 -14.97
N GLN A 94 6.28 -2.67 -14.23
CA GLN A 94 6.55 -1.52 -13.36
C GLN A 94 7.63 -1.80 -12.31
N VAL A 95 7.64 -2.99 -11.73
CA VAL A 95 8.68 -3.39 -10.76
C VAL A 95 10.03 -3.56 -11.44
N LEU A 96 10.07 -4.16 -12.64
CA LEU A 96 11.29 -4.26 -13.45
C LEU A 96 11.82 -2.89 -13.88
N ASP A 97 10.95 -1.94 -14.22
CA ASP A 97 11.36 -0.57 -14.57
C ASP A 97 12.00 0.14 -13.37
N ILE A 98 11.49 -0.08 -12.16
CA ILE A 98 12.10 0.41 -10.91
C ILE A 98 13.49 -0.21 -10.71
N GLU A 99 13.63 -1.51 -10.87
CA GLU A 99 14.92 -2.21 -10.78
C GLU A 99 15.92 -1.67 -11.79
N GLN A 100 15.52 -1.58 -13.06
CA GLN A 100 16.37 -1.05 -14.13
C GLN A 100 16.80 0.38 -13.84
N TRP A 101 15.90 1.23 -13.34
CA TRP A 101 16.24 2.61 -12.97
C TRP A 101 17.34 2.65 -11.91
N HIS A 102 17.25 1.81 -10.86
CA HIS A 102 18.27 1.73 -9.83
C HIS A 102 19.62 1.19 -10.37
N MET A 103 19.56 0.19 -11.24
CA MET A 103 20.75 -0.36 -11.90
C MET A 103 21.48 0.69 -12.77
N GLU A 104 20.74 1.62 -13.35
CA GLU A 104 21.32 2.65 -14.22
C GLU A 104 21.82 3.87 -13.46
N HIS A 105 21.17 4.24 -12.34
CA HIS A 105 21.42 5.52 -11.65
C HIS A 105 22.20 5.36 -10.33
N THR A 106 22.22 4.17 -9.73
CA THR A 106 22.90 3.92 -8.45
C THR A 106 24.20 3.20 -8.61
N LEU A 107 24.43 2.52 -9.73
CA LEU A 107 25.68 1.82 -10.01
C LEU A 107 26.59 2.63 -10.94
N THR A 108 27.88 2.31 -10.91
CA THR A 108 28.83 2.79 -11.92
C THR A 108 28.44 2.33 -13.32
N PRO A 109 28.91 3.00 -14.40
CA PRO A 109 28.54 2.63 -15.78
C PRO A 109 28.87 1.17 -16.14
N ASP A 110 29.90 0.58 -15.52
CA ASP A 110 30.24 -0.83 -15.70
C ASP A 110 29.42 -1.79 -14.83
N LYS A 111 28.50 -1.25 -14.02
CA LYS A 111 27.60 -1.97 -13.09
C LYS A 111 28.32 -2.88 -12.08
N LYS A 112 29.59 -2.62 -11.78
CA LYS A 112 30.42 -3.44 -10.88
C LYS A 112 30.50 -2.89 -9.46
N SER A 113 30.30 -1.59 -9.28
CA SER A 113 30.35 -0.90 -8.00
C SER A 113 29.26 0.16 -7.90
N PHE A 114 29.03 0.66 -6.68
CA PHE A 114 28.12 1.77 -6.47
C PHE A 114 28.78 3.07 -6.93
N ALA A 115 28.00 3.89 -7.63
CA ALA A 115 28.43 5.22 -8.00
C ALA A 115 28.59 6.07 -6.73
N GLN A 116 29.72 6.77 -6.63
CA GLN A 116 29.93 7.71 -5.55
C GLN A 116 28.90 8.83 -5.67
N SER A 117 28.12 9.03 -4.60
CA SER A 117 27.18 10.12 -4.47
C SER A 117 27.64 11.06 -3.34
N ASP A 118 26.78 11.98 -2.93
CA ASP A 118 27.07 12.86 -1.80
C ASP A 118 27.50 12.06 -0.57
N PRO A 119 28.60 12.42 0.08
CA PRO A 119 29.12 11.63 1.19
C PRO A 119 28.19 11.68 2.39
N CYS A 120 27.55 10.55 2.69
CA CYS A 120 26.73 10.37 3.90
C CYS A 120 27.63 10.00 5.10
N THR A 121 28.62 10.84 5.40
CA THR A 121 29.65 10.53 6.41
C THR A 121 29.08 10.27 7.79
N VAL A 122 28.10 11.10 8.21
CA VAL A 122 27.49 10.94 9.54
C VAL A 122 26.71 9.62 9.62
N VAL A 123 25.90 9.30 8.61
CA VAL A 123 25.15 8.04 8.55
C VAL A 123 26.11 6.86 8.53
N SER A 124 27.18 6.93 7.73
CA SER A 124 28.21 5.87 7.63
C SER A 124 28.87 5.52 8.97
N LEU A 125 28.94 6.47 9.92
CA LEU A 125 29.48 6.22 11.26
C LEU A 125 28.54 5.38 12.16
N PHE A 126 27.27 5.26 11.81
CA PHE A 126 26.30 4.43 12.53
C PHE A 126 26.02 3.10 11.84
N GLU A 127 26.59 2.88 10.66
CA GLU A 127 26.49 1.63 9.91
C GLU A 127 27.74 0.75 10.16
N GLN A 128 27.54 -0.37 10.84
CA GLN A 128 28.64 -1.25 11.24
C GLN A 128 29.48 -1.72 10.06
N ASP A 129 28.85 -2.13 8.97
CA ASP A 129 29.55 -2.65 7.80
C ASP A 129 30.30 -1.55 7.03
N CYS A 130 29.83 -0.30 7.08
CA CYS A 130 30.56 0.85 6.55
C CYS A 130 31.88 1.08 7.28
N ILE A 131 31.88 0.95 8.61
CA ILE A 131 33.07 1.10 9.42
C ILE A 131 34.10 -0.03 9.12
N VAL A 132 33.59 -1.26 9.04
CA VAL A 132 34.44 -2.45 8.79
C VAL A 132 35.02 -2.44 7.37
N SER A 133 34.23 -2.07 6.37
CA SER A 133 34.68 -2.05 4.96
C SER A 133 35.49 -0.80 4.59
N GLY A 134 35.34 0.29 5.36
CA GLY A 134 35.90 1.59 5.00
C GLY A 134 35.20 2.24 3.82
N MET A 135 34.00 1.78 3.47
CA MET A 135 33.14 2.32 2.41
C MET A 135 32.02 3.13 3.01
N SER A 136 31.65 4.24 2.39
CA SER A 136 30.52 5.03 2.84
C SER A 136 29.17 4.35 2.60
N TYR A 137 28.15 4.81 3.29
CA TYR A 137 26.76 4.39 3.09
C TYR A 137 26.32 4.53 1.62
N ALA A 138 26.65 5.65 0.99
CA ALA A 138 26.32 5.91 -0.42
C ALA A 138 27.12 5.07 -1.42
N GLU A 139 28.31 4.59 -1.03
CA GLU A 139 29.16 3.73 -1.86
C GLU A 139 28.83 2.23 -1.71
N GLY A 140 27.76 1.91 -0.98
CA GLY A 140 27.34 0.53 -0.76
C GLY A 140 28.08 -0.19 0.35
N GLY A 141 28.57 0.54 1.36
CA GLY A 141 29.23 -0.01 2.52
C GLY A 141 28.30 -0.80 3.45
N ALA A 142 27.00 -0.53 3.44
CA ALA A 142 26.01 -1.29 4.21
C ALA A 142 25.82 -2.71 3.62
N ARG A 143 25.54 -3.67 4.50
CA ARG A 143 25.34 -5.09 4.15
C ARG A 143 24.10 -5.30 3.28
N TYR A 144 23.01 -4.70 3.68
CA TYR A 144 21.73 -4.78 2.98
C TYR A 144 21.48 -3.50 2.19
N ARG A 145 21.28 -3.64 0.91
CA ARG A 145 21.04 -2.53 -0.02
C ARG A 145 19.63 -2.67 -0.52
N VAL A 146 18.72 -2.02 0.18
CA VAL A 146 17.29 -2.12 -0.03
C VAL A 146 16.80 -0.98 -0.91
N GLN A 147 16.06 -1.32 -1.97
CA GLN A 147 15.31 -0.38 -2.80
C GLN A 147 13.87 -0.87 -2.86
N SER A 148 13.11 -0.57 -1.82
CA SER A 148 11.77 -1.12 -1.62
C SER A 148 10.74 -0.52 -2.56
N PRO A 149 10.13 -1.31 -3.49
CA PRO A 149 8.97 -0.86 -4.23
C PRO A 149 7.76 -0.75 -3.30
N HIS A 150 7.04 0.37 -3.35
CA HIS A 150 5.82 0.56 -2.59
C HIS A 150 4.64 0.82 -3.52
N ILE A 151 3.65 -0.07 -3.50
CA ILE A 151 2.42 0.13 -4.28
C ILE A 151 1.46 1.05 -3.51
N GLY A 152 1.10 2.16 -4.14
CA GLY A 152 0.09 3.06 -3.61
C GLY A 152 -1.26 2.88 -4.27
N GLY A 153 -2.34 3.11 -3.51
CA GLY A 153 -3.72 2.99 -4.00
C GLY A 153 -4.20 1.54 -4.14
N ALA A 154 -3.70 0.61 -3.33
CA ALA A 154 -4.09 -0.80 -3.39
C ALA A 154 -5.62 -0.99 -3.25
N ALA A 155 -6.25 -0.32 -2.29
CA ALA A 155 -7.71 -0.33 -2.13
C ALA A 155 -8.45 0.22 -3.37
N ASP A 156 -7.92 1.28 -3.98
CA ASP A 156 -8.52 1.91 -5.16
C ASP A 156 -8.42 1.00 -6.40
N ILE A 157 -7.32 0.27 -6.54
CA ILE A 157 -7.12 -0.76 -7.57
C ILE A 157 -8.16 -1.87 -7.39
N VAL A 158 -8.23 -2.43 -6.18
CA VAL A 158 -9.16 -3.51 -5.83
C VAL A 158 -10.60 -3.10 -6.10
N ASN A 159 -11.00 -1.92 -5.63
CA ASN A 159 -12.35 -1.39 -5.82
C ASN A 159 -12.67 -1.15 -7.29
N SER A 160 -11.71 -0.66 -8.08
CA SER A 160 -11.87 -0.46 -9.52
C SER A 160 -12.04 -1.79 -10.25
N LEU A 161 -11.19 -2.76 -9.98
CA LEU A 161 -11.25 -4.11 -10.58
C LEU A 161 -12.53 -4.83 -10.17
N TYR A 162 -12.92 -4.77 -8.89
CA TYR A 162 -14.14 -5.35 -8.38
C TYR A 162 -15.40 -4.73 -9.03
N ALA A 163 -15.44 -3.40 -9.14
CA ALA A 163 -16.54 -2.71 -9.81
C ALA A 163 -16.66 -3.11 -11.29
N ILE A 164 -15.54 -3.20 -12.03
CA ILE A 164 -15.54 -3.69 -13.41
C ILE A 164 -16.04 -5.12 -13.47
N LYS A 165 -15.52 -6.01 -12.61
CA LYS A 165 -15.94 -7.41 -12.52
C LYS A 165 -17.46 -7.51 -12.36
N LYS A 166 -18.02 -6.81 -11.36
CA LYS A 166 -19.44 -6.88 -11.04
C LYS A 166 -20.31 -6.24 -12.12
N LEU A 167 -20.04 -4.97 -12.46
CA LEU A 167 -20.88 -4.21 -13.39
C LEU A 167 -20.90 -4.80 -14.79
N VAL A 168 -19.78 -5.34 -15.26
CA VAL A 168 -19.63 -5.75 -16.67
C VAL A 168 -19.73 -7.25 -16.85
N PHE A 169 -18.95 -8.02 -16.08
CA PHE A 169 -18.80 -9.45 -16.35
C PHE A 169 -19.81 -10.31 -15.59
N ASP A 170 -20.08 -10.03 -14.32
CA ASP A 170 -20.97 -10.83 -13.50
C ASP A 170 -22.44 -10.42 -13.71
N ASP A 171 -22.80 -9.20 -13.33
CA ASP A 171 -24.20 -8.72 -13.35
C ASP A 171 -24.64 -8.21 -14.71
N LYS A 172 -23.69 -7.99 -15.64
CA LYS A 172 -23.95 -7.49 -17.01
C LYS A 172 -24.83 -6.26 -17.03
N LYS A 173 -24.67 -5.39 -16.02
CA LYS A 173 -25.44 -4.15 -15.87
C LYS A 173 -25.14 -3.16 -16.99
N VAL A 174 -23.89 -3.16 -17.46
CA VAL A 174 -23.38 -2.26 -18.49
C VAL A 174 -22.29 -2.97 -19.29
N THR A 175 -22.10 -2.61 -20.57
CA THR A 175 -20.96 -3.08 -21.34
C THR A 175 -19.68 -2.37 -20.93
N LEU A 176 -18.53 -3.00 -21.11
CA LEU A 176 -17.21 -2.39 -20.78
C LEU A 176 -17.02 -1.06 -21.52
N SER A 177 -17.37 -1.00 -22.81
CA SER A 177 -17.30 0.22 -23.63
C SER A 177 -18.14 1.36 -23.04
N LYS A 178 -19.36 1.07 -22.59
CA LYS A 178 -20.25 2.10 -22.03
C LYS A 178 -19.81 2.53 -20.62
N LEU A 179 -19.29 1.61 -19.81
CA LEU A 179 -18.68 1.97 -18.53
C LEU A 179 -17.49 2.90 -18.74
N PHE A 180 -16.60 2.55 -19.67
CA PHE A 180 -15.41 3.36 -19.96
C PHE A 180 -15.73 4.71 -20.58
N GLU A 181 -16.79 4.79 -21.38
CA GLU A 181 -17.34 6.07 -21.83
C GLU A 181 -17.79 6.96 -20.66
N ALA A 182 -18.51 6.41 -19.69
CA ALA A 182 -18.93 7.13 -18.48
C ALA A 182 -17.72 7.63 -17.67
N LEU A 183 -16.66 6.83 -17.56
CA LEU A 183 -15.44 7.21 -16.84
C LEU A 183 -14.66 8.31 -17.57
N ARG A 184 -14.52 8.24 -18.91
CA ARG A 184 -13.90 9.32 -19.70
C ARG A 184 -14.68 10.63 -19.57
N ASN A 185 -15.99 10.55 -19.47
CA ASN A 185 -16.88 11.70 -19.24
C ASN A 185 -16.96 12.09 -17.75
N ASN A 186 -16.10 11.54 -16.88
CA ASN A 186 -16.09 11.85 -15.45
C ASN A 186 -17.46 11.65 -14.79
N TRP A 187 -18.22 10.62 -15.23
CA TRP A 187 -19.58 10.29 -14.84
C TRP A 187 -20.67 11.31 -15.25
N GLU A 188 -20.33 12.37 -15.98
CA GLU A 188 -21.32 13.34 -16.46
C GLU A 188 -22.27 12.67 -17.45
N GLY A 189 -23.60 12.79 -17.16
CA GLY A 189 -24.64 12.09 -17.92
C GLY A 189 -24.84 10.62 -17.56
N TYR A 190 -24.13 10.11 -16.56
CA TYR A 190 -24.19 8.71 -16.09
C TYR A 190 -24.44 8.60 -14.58
N GLU A 191 -25.12 9.59 -13.99
CA GLU A 191 -25.33 9.72 -12.55
C GLU A 191 -26.05 8.51 -11.94
N GLU A 192 -27.02 7.94 -12.64
CA GLU A 192 -27.76 6.74 -12.18
C GLU A 192 -26.82 5.53 -12.10
N LEU A 193 -25.98 5.31 -13.11
CA LEU A 193 -25.00 4.22 -13.12
C LEU A 193 -23.96 4.44 -12.03
N ARG A 194 -23.50 5.68 -11.85
CA ARG A 194 -22.59 6.06 -10.77
C ARG A 194 -23.17 5.75 -9.40
N GLN A 195 -24.41 6.18 -9.14
CA GLN A 195 -25.09 5.91 -7.87
C GLN A 195 -25.27 4.40 -7.65
N TYR A 196 -25.62 3.67 -8.71
CA TYR A 196 -25.68 2.22 -8.63
C TYR A 196 -24.35 1.60 -8.22
N ALA A 197 -23.24 2.01 -8.85
CA ALA A 197 -21.90 1.54 -8.50
C ALA A 197 -21.55 1.84 -7.04
N ILE A 198 -21.83 3.05 -6.55
CA ILE A 198 -21.51 3.46 -5.18
C ILE A 198 -22.33 2.67 -4.14
N THR A 199 -23.60 2.42 -4.41
CA THR A 199 -24.53 1.94 -3.35
C THR A 199 -24.80 0.45 -3.39
N HIS A 200 -24.63 -0.18 -4.55
CA HIS A 200 -25.04 -1.58 -4.74
C HIS A 200 -24.00 -2.58 -4.27
N TYR A 201 -22.72 -2.23 -4.32
CA TYR A 201 -21.62 -3.12 -4.00
C TYR A 201 -20.99 -2.81 -2.64
N ARG A 202 -20.41 -3.84 -2.02
CA ARG A 202 -19.56 -3.71 -0.84
C ARG A 202 -18.11 -3.85 -1.26
N TYR A 203 -17.40 -2.75 -1.21
CA TYR A 203 -16.00 -2.65 -1.62
C TYR A 203 -15.03 -3.16 -0.55
N PHE A 204 -13.73 -3.16 -0.84
CA PHE A 204 -12.68 -3.48 0.11
C PHE A 204 -12.81 -2.65 1.39
N GLY A 205 -12.57 -3.29 2.53
CA GLY A 205 -12.78 -2.71 3.86
C GLY A 205 -14.13 -3.07 4.51
N ASN A 206 -14.93 -3.95 3.86
CA ASN A 206 -16.25 -4.37 4.36
C ASN A 206 -16.36 -5.87 4.64
N ASP A 207 -15.23 -6.59 4.79
CA ASP A 207 -15.21 -8.06 4.97
C ASP A 207 -15.99 -8.77 3.82
N ASN A 208 -15.76 -8.29 2.59
CA ASN A 208 -16.35 -8.84 1.37
C ASN A 208 -15.36 -9.77 0.67
N SER A 209 -15.60 -11.07 0.74
CA SER A 209 -14.69 -12.10 0.21
C SER A 209 -14.33 -11.90 -1.26
N GLU A 210 -15.26 -11.42 -2.11
CA GLU A 210 -14.97 -11.21 -3.55
C GLU A 210 -13.99 -10.05 -3.79
N ALA A 211 -14.12 -8.94 -3.05
CA ALA A 211 -13.18 -7.83 -3.10
C ALA A 211 -11.84 -8.19 -2.43
N ASP A 212 -11.92 -8.87 -1.28
CA ASP A 212 -10.76 -9.31 -0.52
C ASP A 212 -9.92 -10.35 -1.29
N ASP A 213 -10.55 -11.20 -2.13
CA ASP A 213 -9.83 -12.13 -3.01
C ASP A 213 -9.04 -11.41 -4.12
N ILE A 214 -9.55 -10.29 -4.63
CA ILE A 214 -8.78 -9.45 -5.56
C ILE A 214 -7.59 -8.80 -4.83
N TYR A 215 -7.78 -8.35 -3.58
CA TYR A 215 -6.71 -7.82 -2.76
C TYR A 215 -5.61 -8.85 -2.51
N LYS A 216 -5.96 -10.09 -2.13
CA LYS A 216 -5.01 -11.20 -1.95
C LYS A 216 -4.18 -11.44 -3.21
N ARG A 217 -4.84 -11.49 -4.38
CA ARG A 217 -4.16 -11.68 -5.66
C ARG A 217 -3.19 -10.54 -5.94
N LEU A 218 -3.61 -9.29 -5.76
CA LEU A 218 -2.77 -8.11 -5.96
C LEU A 218 -1.49 -8.18 -5.11
N ILE A 219 -1.63 -8.51 -3.81
CA ILE A 219 -0.50 -8.62 -2.88
C ILE A 219 0.45 -9.73 -3.30
N SER A 220 -0.06 -10.91 -3.65
CA SER A 220 0.74 -12.05 -4.08
C SER A 220 1.47 -11.80 -5.41
N ASP A 221 0.80 -11.21 -6.39
CA ASP A 221 1.40 -10.89 -7.69
C ASP A 221 2.49 -9.82 -7.55
N PHE A 222 2.25 -8.79 -6.73
CA PHE A 222 3.24 -7.75 -6.46
C PHE A 222 4.47 -8.31 -5.71
N SER A 223 4.26 -9.11 -4.68
CA SER A 223 5.34 -9.80 -3.95
C SER A 223 6.16 -10.68 -4.90
N SER A 224 5.48 -11.43 -5.77
CA SER A 224 6.13 -12.31 -6.75
C SER A 224 6.99 -11.53 -7.75
N ALA A 225 6.53 -10.37 -8.21
CA ALA A 225 7.29 -9.49 -9.08
C ALA A 225 8.58 -8.99 -8.40
N CYS A 226 8.48 -8.53 -7.15
CA CYS A 226 9.64 -8.07 -6.37
C CYS A 226 10.66 -9.20 -6.13
N LYS A 227 10.22 -10.39 -5.73
CA LYS A 227 11.08 -11.56 -5.53
C LYS A 227 11.82 -12.02 -6.80
N GLN A 228 11.31 -11.69 -7.99
CA GLN A 228 12.02 -11.96 -9.25
C GLN A 228 13.18 -10.98 -9.44
N CYS A 229 13.00 -9.70 -9.08
CA CYS A 229 14.07 -8.71 -9.13
C CYS A 229 15.23 -9.05 -8.18
N ASP A 230 14.96 -9.56 -6.99
CA ASP A 230 16.00 -9.97 -6.02
C ASP A 230 17.00 -10.98 -6.58
N LYS A 231 16.57 -11.79 -7.55
CA LYS A 231 17.42 -12.84 -8.16
C LYS A 231 18.41 -12.32 -9.19
N ILE A 232 18.20 -11.12 -9.71
CA ILE A 232 18.96 -10.55 -10.84
C ILE A 232 19.67 -9.25 -10.46
N SER A 233 19.34 -8.67 -9.33
CA SER A 233 19.83 -7.36 -8.88
C SER A 233 20.83 -7.48 -7.73
N PRO A 234 21.79 -6.55 -7.61
CA PRO A 234 22.63 -6.38 -6.40
C PRO A 234 21.86 -5.70 -5.26
N PHE A 235 20.64 -5.26 -5.50
CA PHE A 235 19.73 -4.69 -4.52
C PHE A 235 18.71 -5.73 -4.05
N LEU A 236 18.16 -5.52 -2.86
CA LEU A 236 16.98 -6.21 -2.37
C LEU A 236 15.75 -5.36 -2.65
N PHE A 237 14.67 -5.99 -3.10
CA PHE A 237 13.39 -5.34 -3.43
C PHE A 237 12.25 -5.86 -2.54
N PRO A 238 12.37 -5.77 -1.19
CA PRO A 238 11.27 -6.15 -0.31
C PRO A 238 10.08 -5.23 -0.55
N PRO A 239 8.89 -5.78 -0.89
CA PRO A 239 7.73 -4.97 -1.21
C PRO A 239 7.08 -4.33 0.02
N GLY A 240 6.38 -3.21 -0.21
CA GLY A 240 5.55 -2.55 0.78
C GLY A 240 4.29 -1.91 0.18
N ILE A 241 3.34 -1.57 1.03
CA ILE A 241 2.12 -0.85 0.65
C ILE A 241 2.09 0.48 1.36
N SER A 242 2.23 1.56 0.61
CA SER A 242 2.10 2.91 1.17
C SER A 242 1.97 3.98 0.10
N THR A 243 1.49 5.14 0.50
CA THR A 243 1.41 6.32 -0.36
C THR A 243 2.37 7.43 0.08
N PHE A 244 2.82 7.44 1.32
CA PHE A 244 3.65 8.51 1.90
C PHE A 244 3.02 9.91 1.73
N GLY A 245 1.69 10.01 1.80
CA GLY A 245 0.97 11.26 1.55
C GLY A 245 0.82 11.64 0.06
N ARG A 246 1.45 10.92 -0.85
CA ARG A 246 1.44 11.21 -2.31
C ARG A 246 0.07 11.05 -2.95
N GLN A 247 -0.89 10.37 -2.31
CA GLN A 247 -2.26 10.29 -2.81
C GLN A 247 -2.88 11.67 -3.09
N ILE A 248 -2.47 12.70 -2.36
CA ILE A 248 -2.89 14.09 -2.59
C ILE A 248 -2.31 14.63 -3.91
N GLU A 249 -1.03 14.40 -4.17
CA GLU A 249 -0.36 14.82 -5.41
C GLU A 249 -0.82 14.00 -6.60
N TRP A 250 -1.03 12.70 -6.42
CA TRP A 250 -1.49 11.78 -7.47
C TRP A 250 -2.93 12.06 -7.90
N ALA A 251 -3.78 12.58 -7.00
CA ALA A 251 -5.19 12.86 -7.26
C ALA A 251 -5.40 13.64 -8.56
N LYS A 252 -4.63 14.71 -8.79
CA LYS A 252 -4.74 15.54 -10.01
C LYS A 252 -4.49 14.80 -11.32
N ASN A 253 -3.78 13.66 -11.26
CA ASN A 253 -3.42 12.86 -12.42
C ASN A 253 -4.27 11.59 -12.56
N ARG A 254 -5.09 11.24 -11.55
CA ARG A 254 -5.99 10.10 -11.56
C ARG A 254 -7.28 10.41 -12.29
N LEU A 255 -7.78 9.44 -13.02
CA LEU A 255 -9.05 9.51 -13.74
C LEU A 255 -10.21 9.10 -12.81
N ALA A 256 -11.45 9.27 -13.26
CA ALA A 256 -12.62 8.74 -12.56
C ALA A 256 -12.48 7.21 -12.37
N THR A 257 -13.02 6.69 -11.26
CA THR A 257 -12.92 5.26 -10.94
C THR A 257 -14.23 4.52 -11.19
N PRO A 258 -14.19 3.22 -11.55
CA PRO A 258 -15.38 2.41 -11.75
C PRO A 258 -16.28 2.27 -10.50
N CYS A 259 -15.72 2.46 -9.30
CA CYS A 259 -16.46 2.46 -8.03
C CYS A 259 -17.16 3.81 -7.72
N GLY A 260 -17.06 4.81 -8.60
CA GLY A 260 -17.86 6.03 -8.54
C GLY A 260 -17.13 7.30 -8.15
N ASN A 261 -15.81 7.29 -7.90
CA ASN A 261 -15.05 8.50 -7.64
C ASN A 261 -14.88 9.31 -8.93
N ARG A 262 -14.85 10.63 -8.80
CA ARG A 262 -14.59 11.53 -9.91
C ARG A 262 -13.08 11.78 -10.08
N LYS A 263 -12.73 12.27 -11.26
CA LYS A 263 -11.34 12.70 -11.56
C LYS A 263 -10.89 13.75 -10.55
N GLY A 264 -9.68 13.57 -10.03
CA GLY A 264 -9.04 14.52 -9.13
C GLY A 264 -9.44 14.38 -7.66
N GLU A 265 -10.31 13.45 -7.31
CA GLU A 265 -10.61 13.15 -5.89
C GLU A 265 -9.39 12.51 -5.21
N VAL A 266 -9.15 12.89 -3.96
CA VAL A 266 -8.13 12.25 -3.11
C VAL A 266 -8.70 10.91 -2.64
N LEU A 267 -7.99 9.85 -2.95
CA LEU A 267 -8.41 8.47 -2.69
C LEU A 267 -7.62 7.85 -1.53
N ALA A 268 -7.55 6.52 -1.49
CA ALA A 268 -6.97 5.78 -0.40
C ALA A 268 -5.54 6.21 -0.06
N GLY A 269 -5.28 6.40 1.22
CA GLY A 269 -3.95 6.49 1.80
C GLY A 269 -3.46 5.12 2.25
N ASN A 270 -2.19 4.83 2.01
CA ASN A 270 -1.53 3.60 2.45
C ASN A 270 -2.33 2.33 2.07
N ALA A 271 -2.55 1.40 3.01
CA ALA A 271 -3.35 0.19 2.83
C ALA A 271 -4.81 0.34 3.29
N SER A 272 -5.23 1.58 3.64
CA SER A 272 -6.57 1.86 4.13
C SER A 272 -7.62 1.79 3.02
N PRO A 273 -8.91 1.55 3.35
CA PRO A 273 -9.98 1.60 2.36
C PRO A 273 -10.08 2.95 1.63
N THR A 274 -10.62 2.93 0.43
CA THR A 274 -10.98 4.16 -0.29
C THR A 274 -11.98 4.98 0.56
N PRO A 275 -11.76 6.29 0.77
CA PRO A 275 -12.62 7.09 1.63
C PRO A 275 -14.11 6.95 1.29
N GLY A 276 -14.93 6.65 2.30
CA GLY A 276 -16.38 6.51 2.18
C GLY A 276 -16.87 5.16 1.65
N THR A 277 -15.99 4.18 1.42
CA THR A 277 -16.40 2.82 1.01
C THR A 277 -16.53 1.84 2.18
N ASP A 278 -15.93 2.13 3.32
CA ASP A 278 -15.88 1.32 4.55
C ASP A 278 -17.12 1.56 5.44
N CYS A 279 -18.26 1.01 5.05
CA CYS A 279 -19.54 1.28 5.69
C CYS A 279 -19.98 0.24 6.74
N THR A 280 -19.20 -0.81 6.98
CA THR A 280 -19.55 -1.90 7.93
C THR A 280 -18.75 -1.84 9.24
N GLY A 281 -17.89 -0.84 9.39
CA GLY A 281 -17.14 -0.56 10.62
C GLY A 281 -15.72 -1.10 10.65
N VAL A 282 -14.94 -0.62 11.61
CA VAL A 282 -13.49 -0.83 11.71
C VAL A 282 -13.09 -2.30 11.79
N THR A 283 -13.89 -3.17 12.40
CA THR A 283 -13.59 -4.60 12.48
C THR A 283 -13.59 -5.25 11.09
N SER A 284 -14.51 -4.84 10.22
CA SER A 284 -14.54 -5.30 8.83
C SER A 284 -13.36 -4.76 8.02
N VAL A 285 -12.94 -3.53 8.28
CA VAL A 285 -11.71 -2.96 7.68
C VAL A 285 -10.51 -3.82 8.03
N ILE A 286 -10.31 -4.15 9.30
CA ILE A 286 -9.22 -5.00 9.76
C ILE A 286 -9.28 -6.39 9.11
N ARG A 287 -10.46 -6.99 9.01
CA ARG A 287 -10.63 -8.31 8.36
C ARG A 287 -10.27 -8.28 6.87
N SER A 288 -10.75 -7.29 6.14
CA SER A 288 -10.37 -7.12 4.73
C SER A 288 -8.85 -6.92 4.58
N TYR A 289 -8.25 -6.04 5.39
CA TYR A 289 -6.82 -5.79 5.37
C TYR A 289 -6.00 -7.05 5.71
N CYS A 290 -6.37 -7.79 6.75
CA CYS A 290 -5.72 -9.03 7.16
C CYS A 290 -6.08 -10.24 6.28
N SER A 291 -6.92 -10.08 5.25
CA SER A 291 -7.29 -11.17 4.36
C SER A 291 -6.12 -11.67 3.51
N ALA A 292 -5.20 -10.77 3.14
CA ALA A 292 -3.98 -11.11 2.41
C ALA A 292 -2.86 -11.59 3.35
N GLN A 293 -1.87 -12.27 2.78
CA GLN A 293 -0.67 -12.68 3.51
C GLN A 293 0.28 -11.48 3.65
N LEU A 294 0.08 -10.69 4.71
CA LEU A 294 0.81 -9.44 4.89
C LEU A 294 2.30 -9.63 5.22
N SER A 295 2.75 -10.84 5.62
CA SER A 295 4.18 -11.17 5.71
C SER A 295 4.92 -11.05 4.37
N GLU A 296 4.19 -11.08 3.25
CA GLU A 296 4.77 -10.81 1.92
C GLU A 296 5.14 -9.35 1.70
N MET A 297 4.57 -8.41 2.46
CA MET A 297 4.88 -6.97 2.41
C MET A 297 5.98 -6.64 3.42
N VAL A 298 7.18 -7.13 3.16
CA VAL A 298 8.32 -7.22 4.10
C VAL A 298 8.71 -5.88 4.70
N THR A 299 8.63 -4.79 3.94
CA THR A 299 8.93 -3.44 4.45
C THR A 299 7.74 -2.73 5.07
N GLY A 300 6.55 -3.31 5.01
CA GLY A 300 5.39 -2.82 5.73
C GLY A 300 4.15 -2.61 4.87
N ALA A 301 3.02 -2.65 5.55
CA ALA A 301 1.71 -2.33 5.01
C ALA A 301 0.96 -1.49 6.05
N ALA A 302 0.92 -0.18 5.86
CA ALA A 302 0.35 0.72 6.85
C ALA A 302 -1.19 0.76 6.76
N LEU A 303 -1.88 0.42 7.86
CA LEU A 303 -3.32 0.63 8.01
C LEU A 303 -3.57 1.84 8.92
N ASP A 304 -4.19 2.87 8.39
CA ASP A 304 -4.64 4.02 9.16
C ASP A 304 -6.12 3.83 9.53
N VAL A 305 -6.43 3.93 10.81
CA VAL A 305 -7.77 3.79 11.37
C VAL A 305 -8.16 5.08 12.08
N GLN A 306 -9.33 5.61 11.74
CA GLN A 306 -9.88 6.78 12.43
C GLN A 306 -11.06 6.35 13.30
N LEU A 307 -11.02 6.75 14.58
CA LEU A 307 -12.07 6.50 15.55
C LEU A 307 -12.63 7.81 16.10
N MET A 308 -13.93 7.81 16.36
CA MET A 308 -14.57 8.92 17.06
C MET A 308 -14.22 8.86 18.55
N PRO A 309 -13.96 10.01 19.24
CA PRO A 309 -13.68 10.02 20.66
C PRO A 309 -14.72 9.26 21.51
N ALA A 310 -15.98 9.39 21.18
CA ALA A 310 -17.07 8.70 21.88
C ALA A 310 -17.00 7.17 21.82
N SER A 311 -16.36 6.59 20.79
CA SER A 311 -16.21 5.13 20.65
C SER A 311 -15.11 4.55 21.55
N VAL A 312 -14.23 5.39 22.10
CA VAL A 312 -13.10 4.99 22.96
C VAL A 312 -13.19 5.60 24.35
N GLU A 313 -14.34 6.21 24.69
CA GLU A 313 -14.56 6.86 25.98
C GLU A 313 -14.89 5.88 27.10
N GLY A 314 -14.48 6.20 28.32
CA GLY A 314 -14.73 5.40 29.51
C GLY A 314 -13.99 4.05 29.52
N GLU A 315 -14.42 3.16 30.41
CA GLU A 315 -13.83 1.83 30.56
C GLU A 315 -14.21 0.91 29.40
N CYS A 316 -15.50 0.90 29.01
CA CYS A 316 -15.97 0.10 27.89
C CYS A 316 -15.29 0.48 26.56
N GLY A 317 -15.05 1.78 26.30
CA GLY A 317 -14.31 2.23 25.12
C GLY A 317 -12.85 1.77 25.15
N LEU A 318 -12.20 1.78 26.31
CA LEU A 318 -10.85 1.28 26.48
C LEU A 318 -10.77 -0.24 26.23
N GLU A 319 -11.73 -1.01 26.77
CA GLU A 319 -11.82 -2.47 26.54
C GLU A 319 -12.07 -2.79 25.06
N ALA A 320 -12.94 -2.03 24.40
CA ALA A 320 -13.20 -2.17 22.98
C ALA A 320 -11.93 -1.91 22.15
N LEU A 321 -11.17 -0.85 22.49
CA LEU A 321 -9.91 -0.52 21.82
C LEU A 321 -8.85 -1.62 22.05
N CYS A 322 -8.73 -2.13 23.27
CA CYS A 322 -7.83 -3.25 23.56
C CYS A 322 -8.21 -4.51 22.77
N SER A 323 -9.50 -4.81 22.68
CA SER A 323 -10.00 -5.95 21.91
C SER A 323 -9.76 -5.80 20.42
N LEU A 324 -9.91 -4.58 19.89
CA LEU A 324 -9.62 -4.26 18.49
C LEU A 324 -8.13 -4.51 18.17
N MET A 325 -7.23 -3.98 19.00
CA MET A 325 -5.78 -4.18 18.86
C MET A 325 -5.40 -5.65 18.94
N LYS A 326 -5.98 -6.39 19.88
CA LYS A 326 -5.73 -7.82 20.05
C LYS A 326 -6.21 -8.60 18.81
N GLY A 327 -7.44 -8.34 18.35
CA GLY A 327 -7.97 -8.95 17.14
C GLY A 327 -7.13 -8.64 15.89
N PHE A 328 -6.62 -7.42 15.76
CA PHE A 328 -5.69 -7.05 14.70
C PHE A 328 -4.42 -7.92 14.70
N LEU A 329 -3.79 -8.10 15.86
CA LEU A 329 -2.59 -8.93 16.00
C LEU A 329 -2.89 -10.41 15.69
N GLU A 330 -4.00 -10.94 16.24
CA GLU A 330 -4.42 -12.34 16.05
C GLU A 330 -4.78 -12.65 14.58
N LEU A 331 -5.29 -11.68 13.83
CA LEU A 331 -5.60 -11.81 12.42
C LEU A 331 -4.38 -11.66 11.49
N GLY A 332 -3.20 -11.37 12.03
CA GLY A 332 -1.99 -11.20 11.25
C GLY A 332 -1.87 -9.82 10.59
N GLY A 333 -2.41 -8.77 11.22
CA GLY A 333 -2.16 -7.40 10.77
C GLY A 333 -0.70 -7.01 10.94
N PHE A 334 -0.13 -6.22 10.04
CA PHE A 334 1.27 -5.82 10.05
C PHE A 334 1.52 -4.58 10.93
N PHE A 335 0.91 -3.47 10.52
CA PHE A 335 1.02 -2.17 11.17
C PHE A 335 -0.34 -1.49 11.20
N MET A 336 -0.72 -0.94 12.35
CA MET A 336 -1.94 -0.15 12.49
C MET A 336 -1.67 1.12 13.29
N GLN A 337 -1.99 2.26 12.69
CA GLN A 337 -2.08 3.54 13.38
C GLN A 337 -3.55 3.87 13.65
N ILE A 338 -3.85 4.30 14.86
CA ILE A 338 -5.20 4.70 15.26
C ILE A 338 -5.20 6.18 15.61
N ASP A 339 -5.96 6.95 14.85
CA ASP A 339 -6.23 8.35 15.11
C ASP A 339 -7.60 8.49 15.77
N VAL A 340 -7.63 9.17 16.91
CA VAL A 340 -8.87 9.50 17.60
C VAL A 340 -9.13 11.00 17.43
N ALA A 341 -10.07 11.33 16.56
CA ALA A 341 -10.34 12.72 16.19
C ALA A 341 -11.84 13.03 16.14
N ASP A 342 -12.22 14.20 16.65
CA ASP A 342 -13.59 14.70 16.56
C ASP A 342 -13.86 15.28 15.18
N ALA A 343 -14.97 14.85 14.55
CA ALA A 343 -15.35 15.30 13.22
C ALA A 343 -15.61 16.83 13.17
N GLY A 344 -16.03 17.44 14.26
CA GLY A 344 -16.23 18.89 14.35
C GLY A 344 -14.90 19.64 14.31
N ILE A 345 -13.88 19.13 15.00
CA ILE A 345 -12.53 19.68 14.98
C ILE A 345 -11.94 19.58 13.57
N LEU A 346 -12.09 18.41 12.91
CA LEU A 346 -11.61 18.22 11.55
C LEU A 346 -12.29 19.16 10.55
N ARG A 347 -13.59 19.39 10.69
CA ARG A 347 -14.33 20.39 9.86
C ARG A 347 -13.84 21.80 10.10
N LEU A 348 -13.56 22.18 11.34
CA LEU A 348 -12.98 23.49 11.65
C LEU A 348 -11.60 23.67 11.02
N ALA A 349 -10.74 22.64 11.07
CA ALA A 349 -9.43 22.66 10.45
C ALA A 349 -9.46 22.78 8.90
N GLN A 350 -10.56 22.35 8.27
CA GLN A 350 -10.75 22.54 6.82
C GLN A 350 -11.13 23.98 6.43
N LEU A 351 -11.57 24.80 7.38
CA LEU A 351 -12.00 26.18 7.15
C LEU A 351 -10.86 27.19 7.33
N HIS A 352 -9.72 26.76 7.87
CA HIS A 352 -8.52 27.55 8.14
C HIS A 352 -7.31 27.01 7.37
#